data_90edb5401c73257580516d5ba1ee0739
#
_entry.id   90edb5401c73257580516d5ba1ee0739
#
_cell.length_a   1.000
_cell.length_b   1.000
_cell.length_c   1.000
_cell.angle_alpha   90.00
_cell.angle_beta   90.00
_cell.angle_gamma   90.00
#
_symmetry.space_group_name_H-M   'P 1'
#
loop_
_entity.id
_entity.type
_entity.pdbx_description
1 polymer ?
#
loop_
_entity_poly.entity_id
_entity_poly.type
_entity_poly.pdbx_seq_one_letter_code
_entity_poly.pdbx_strand_id
1 'polypeptide(L)'
;VLRGRGKIIESDEIRFDSVPLISPNGDVLVKSMSFNVEPGKHLLVVGPNGCGKSSLFRILGGLWPVYGGVVYKPPEKEFTYIPQRPYLCAGTLRDQIIYPDCAEDMAAKGISDDDLKKLLDVVELGGMVEREGGWDAVREWRDALSGGDKQRIAMARLFYHKPKYAILDECTSAVTLDIEKRMYEHATALGVTMMTVSHRPSLWKYHSMVLQYDGMGGYIFTELDAEKRLALQEEKQELEQRLVEVPKLRARLEELHGVKRQQGLSV
;
A
#
# COMPACT_ATOMS: atom_id res chain seq x y z
N VAL A 1 19.32 9.29 -25.97
CA VAL A 1 19.13 9.66 -24.56
C VAL A 1 17.92 10.58 -24.46
N LEU A 2 16.76 10.06 -24.09
CA LEU A 2 15.56 10.85 -23.82
C LEU A 2 15.83 11.70 -22.57
N ARG A 3 16.13 12.97 -22.76
CA ARG A 3 16.16 13.92 -21.65
C ARG A 3 14.72 14.20 -21.22
N GLY A 4 14.44 14.09 -19.91
CA GLY A 4 13.13 14.41 -19.36
C GLY A 4 12.69 15.81 -19.78
N ARG A 5 11.54 15.89 -20.46
CA ARG A 5 10.91 17.15 -20.88
C ARG A 5 9.82 17.58 -19.91
N GLY A 6 9.51 16.74 -18.92
CA GLY A 6 8.52 17.02 -17.90
C GLY A 6 9.02 18.01 -16.87
N LYS A 7 8.09 18.59 -16.15
CA LYS A 7 8.35 19.54 -15.05
C LYS A 7 7.93 18.92 -13.72
N ILE A 8 8.66 19.27 -12.68
CA ILE A 8 8.29 19.00 -11.28
C ILE A 8 8.08 20.35 -10.63
N ILE A 9 6.91 20.55 -10.05
CA ILE A 9 6.53 21.78 -9.34
C ILE A 9 6.23 21.42 -7.89
N GLU A 10 6.85 22.14 -6.97
CA GLU A 10 6.54 22.01 -5.55
C GLU A 10 5.12 22.49 -5.26
N SER A 11 4.33 21.68 -4.55
CA SER A 11 2.93 21.94 -4.25
C SER A 11 2.54 21.29 -2.93
N ASP A 12 1.43 21.73 -2.36
CA ASP A 12 0.84 21.10 -1.19
C ASP A 12 0.08 19.82 -1.50
N GLU A 13 -0.25 19.58 -2.75
CA GLU A 13 -0.91 18.37 -3.21
C GLU A 13 -0.01 17.54 -4.13
N ILE A 14 -0.33 16.26 -4.26
CA ILE A 14 0.22 15.39 -5.29
C ILE A 14 -0.72 15.44 -6.49
N ARG A 15 -0.21 15.84 -7.66
CA ARG A 15 -0.96 15.86 -8.91
C ARG A 15 -0.08 15.52 -10.09
N PHE A 16 -0.59 14.63 -10.95
CA PHE A 16 -0.01 14.31 -12.24
C PHE A 16 -0.89 14.90 -13.34
N ASP A 17 -0.30 15.70 -14.21
CA ASP A 17 -0.95 16.26 -15.38
C ASP A 17 -0.28 15.70 -16.64
N SER A 18 -0.97 14.77 -17.33
CA SER A 18 -0.54 14.18 -18.60
C SER A 18 0.89 13.64 -18.56
N VAL A 19 1.23 12.92 -17.49
CA VAL A 19 2.58 12.38 -17.26
C VAL A 19 2.67 10.96 -17.81
N PRO A 20 3.59 10.69 -18.76
CA PRO A 20 3.85 9.33 -19.19
C PRO A 20 4.66 8.57 -18.15
N LEU A 21 4.27 7.33 -17.85
CA LEU A 21 5.07 6.43 -17.03
C LEU A 21 6.00 5.64 -17.97
N ILE A 22 7.26 6.02 -17.99
CA ILE A 22 8.29 5.42 -18.84
C ILE A 22 9.42 4.91 -17.98
N SER A 23 9.81 3.65 -18.17
CA SER A 23 10.95 3.07 -17.48
C SER A 23 12.26 3.70 -17.94
N PRO A 24 13.36 3.62 -17.16
CA PRO A 24 14.67 4.09 -17.62
C PRO A 24 15.17 3.41 -18.90
N ASN A 25 14.66 2.21 -19.21
CA ASN A 25 14.99 1.48 -20.44
C ASN A 25 14.17 1.94 -21.65
N GLY A 26 13.22 2.84 -21.46
CA GLY A 26 12.36 3.39 -22.50
C GLY A 26 11.03 2.69 -22.70
N ASP A 27 10.69 1.70 -21.85
CA ASP A 27 9.39 1.02 -21.93
C ASP A 27 8.28 1.94 -21.46
N VAL A 28 7.25 2.13 -22.27
CA VAL A 28 6.08 2.94 -21.95
C VAL A 28 5.06 2.07 -21.21
N LEU A 29 4.93 2.29 -19.91
CA LEU A 29 3.99 1.57 -19.06
C LEU A 29 2.58 2.17 -19.12
N VAL A 30 2.50 3.51 -19.11
CA VAL A 30 1.27 4.28 -19.33
C VAL A 30 1.61 5.49 -20.18
N LYS A 31 0.85 5.72 -21.23
CA LYS A 31 1.15 6.81 -22.21
C LYS A 31 0.96 8.20 -21.62
N SER A 32 -0.08 8.38 -20.81
CA SER A 32 -0.40 9.66 -20.20
C SER A 32 -1.25 9.41 -18.97
N MET A 33 -0.80 9.85 -17.81
CA MET A 33 -1.50 9.68 -16.56
C MET A 33 -1.85 11.04 -15.96
N SER A 34 -3.11 11.19 -15.55
CA SER A 34 -3.61 12.35 -14.85
C SER A 34 -4.42 11.90 -13.65
N PHE A 35 -4.00 12.30 -12.47
CA PHE A 35 -4.71 12.08 -11.20
C PHE A 35 -4.22 13.07 -10.16
N ASN A 36 -4.93 13.17 -9.05
CA ASN A 36 -4.51 13.98 -7.92
C ASN A 36 -4.80 13.29 -6.59
N VAL A 37 -4.04 13.65 -5.57
CA VAL A 37 -4.27 13.25 -4.18
C VAL A 37 -4.40 14.50 -3.35
N GLU A 38 -5.62 14.83 -2.98
CA GLU A 38 -5.90 15.95 -2.10
C GLU A 38 -5.61 15.57 -0.64
N PRO A 39 -5.14 16.51 0.20
CA PRO A 39 -4.98 16.29 1.63
C PRO A 39 -6.26 15.72 2.27
N GLY A 40 -6.12 14.62 3.01
CA GLY A 40 -7.22 13.93 3.68
C GLY A 40 -8.01 12.95 2.82
N LYS A 41 -7.81 12.92 1.51
CA LYS A 41 -8.43 11.97 0.59
C LYS A 41 -7.46 10.85 0.23
N HIS A 42 -7.50 9.77 0.99
CA HIS A 42 -6.60 8.64 0.77
C HIS A 42 -6.87 7.94 -0.57
N LEU A 43 -5.81 7.61 -1.27
CA LEU A 43 -5.82 6.95 -2.57
C LEU A 43 -5.43 5.48 -2.46
N LEU A 44 -6.26 4.60 -2.99
CA LEU A 44 -5.93 3.20 -3.19
C LEU A 44 -5.41 2.98 -4.61
N VAL A 45 -4.25 2.36 -4.74
CA VAL A 45 -3.65 2.00 -6.02
C VAL A 45 -3.71 0.49 -6.20
N VAL A 46 -4.39 0.05 -7.25
CA VAL A 46 -4.59 -1.36 -7.57
C VAL A 46 -4.25 -1.66 -9.02
N GLY A 47 -3.93 -2.91 -9.29
CA GLY A 47 -3.65 -3.39 -10.63
C GLY A 47 -2.75 -4.62 -10.63
N PRO A 48 -2.58 -5.29 -11.78
CA PRO A 48 -1.74 -6.47 -11.90
C PRO A 48 -0.27 -6.13 -11.64
N ASN A 49 0.52 -7.15 -11.34
CA ASN A 49 1.97 -6.99 -11.17
C ASN A 49 2.61 -6.51 -12.48
N GLY A 50 3.58 -5.60 -12.38
CA GLY A 50 4.30 -5.06 -13.53
C GLY A 50 3.56 -3.99 -14.33
N CYS A 51 2.38 -3.54 -13.89
CA CYS A 51 1.59 -2.54 -14.63
C CYS A 51 2.04 -1.08 -14.44
N GLY A 52 3.02 -0.81 -13.60
CA GLY A 52 3.54 0.54 -13.36
C GLY A 52 3.25 1.14 -11.98
N LYS A 53 2.66 0.39 -11.04
CA LYS A 53 2.41 0.88 -9.67
C LYS A 53 3.69 1.38 -8.98
N SER A 54 4.72 0.54 -8.98
CA SER A 54 6.03 0.91 -8.40
C SER A 54 6.72 2.04 -9.17
N SER A 55 6.49 2.14 -10.48
CA SER A 55 7.04 3.20 -11.32
C SER A 55 6.50 4.57 -10.96
N LEU A 56 5.22 4.64 -10.63
CA LEU A 56 4.58 5.85 -10.11
C LEU A 56 5.32 6.38 -8.87
N PHE A 57 5.64 5.49 -7.93
CA PHE A 57 6.32 5.87 -6.69
C PHE A 57 7.79 6.24 -6.90
N ARG A 58 8.45 5.61 -7.87
CA ARG A 58 9.82 5.98 -8.25
C ARG A 58 9.89 7.38 -8.87
N ILE A 59 8.87 7.78 -9.61
CA ILE A 59 8.75 9.15 -10.12
C ILE A 59 8.48 10.12 -8.96
N LEU A 60 7.55 9.80 -8.06
CA LEU A 60 7.26 10.63 -6.89
C LEU A 60 8.46 10.76 -5.94
N GLY A 61 9.23 9.70 -5.77
CA GLY A 61 10.45 9.69 -4.97
C GLY A 61 11.67 10.31 -5.66
N GLY A 62 11.53 10.83 -6.88
CA GLY A 62 12.64 11.43 -7.62
C GLY A 62 13.68 10.44 -8.16
N LEU A 63 13.40 9.13 -8.11
CA LEU A 63 14.29 8.09 -8.59
C LEU A 63 14.26 7.94 -10.12
N TRP A 64 13.15 8.26 -10.71
CA TRP A 64 12.96 8.25 -12.17
C TRP A 64 12.63 9.63 -12.68
N PRO A 65 13.13 9.99 -13.88
CA PRO A 65 12.86 11.29 -14.47
C PRO A 65 11.42 11.38 -14.97
N VAL A 66 10.92 12.62 -15.04
CA VAL A 66 9.63 12.94 -15.65
C VAL A 66 9.87 13.23 -17.14
N TYR A 67 9.39 12.38 -18.02
CA TYR A 67 9.63 12.49 -19.46
C TYR A 67 8.64 13.41 -20.18
N GLY A 68 7.54 13.77 -19.56
CA GLY A 68 6.53 14.67 -20.09
C GLY A 68 5.51 15.08 -19.05
N GLY A 69 4.65 16.04 -19.36
CA GLY A 69 3.66 16.54 -18.44
C GLY A 69 4.22 17.30 -17.26
N VAL A 70 3.42 17.42 -16.22
CA VAL A 70 3.78 18.14 -14.98
C VAL A 70 3.44 17.27 -13.77
N VAL A 71 4.39 17.12 -12.87
CA VAL A 71 4.22 16.49 -11.56
C VAL A 71 4.24 17.57 -10.50
N TYR A 72 3.15 17.68 -9.74
CA TYR A 72 3.08 18.51 -8.55
C TYR A 72 3.26 17.59 -7.35
N LYS A 73 4.18 17.93 -6.45
CA LYS A 73 4.44 17.14 -5.24
C LYS A 73 4.98 18.02 -4.11
N PRO A 74 4.75 17.62 -2.85
CA PRO A 74 5.34 18.31 -1.71
C PRO A 74 6.85 18.10 -1.65
N PRO A 75 7.57 18.90 -0.82
CA PRO A 75 8.97 18.68 -0.53
C PRO A 75 9.23 17.27 -0.02
N GLU A 76 10.43 16.73 -0.29
CA GLU A 76 10.80 15.36 0.07
C GLU A 76 10.64 15.06 1.57
N LYS A 77 10.90 16.04 2.43
CA LYS A 77 10.72 15.93 3.90
C LYS A 77 9.28 15.70 4.36
N GLU A 78 8.29 16.03 3.52
CA GLU A 78 6.86 15.88 3.81
C GLU A 78 6.27 14.59 3.22
N PHE A 79 7.12 13.73 2.71
CA PHE A 79 6.75 12.55 1.95
C PHE A 79 7.53 11.32 2.44
N THR A 80 6.84 10.24 2.81
CA THR A 80 7.45 9.01 3.31
C THR A 80 6.97 7.81 2.49
N TYR A 81 7.92 6.94 2.15
CA TYR A 81 7.64 5.65 1.51
C TYR A 81 7.88 4.50 2.48
N ILE A 82 6.89 3.64 2.65
CA ILE A 82 6.98 2.44 3.49
C ILE A 82 6.81 1.21 2.59
N PRO A 83 7.90 0.47 2.32
CA PRO A 83 7.85 -0.74 1.53
C PRO A 83 7.30 -1.92 2.33
N GLN A 84 6.95 -3.00 1.64
CA GLN A 84 6.51 -4.26 2.24
C GLN A 84 7.56 -4.83 3.22
N ARG A 85 8.84 -4.68 2.88
CA ARG A 85 9.98 -5.04 3.74
C ARG A 85 10.65 -3.76 4.23
N PRO A 86 10.29 -3.29 5.42
CA PRO A 86 10.81 -2.04 5.94
C PRO A 86 12.31 -2.08 6.17
N TYR A 87 12.95 -0.94 6.01
CA TYR A 87 14.34 -0.76 6.40
C TYR A 87 14.47 -0.78 7.93
N LEU A 88 15.45 -1.54 8.42
CA LEU A 88 15.85 -1.57 9.81
C LEU A 88 17.32 -1.16 9.88
N CYS A 89 17.62 -0.11 10.66
CA CYS A 89 18.97 0.39 10.80
C CYS A 89 19.78 -0.42 11.85
N ALA A 90 21.09 -0.39 11.72
CA ALA A 90 21.96 -0.81 12.81
C ALA A 90 21.82 0.21 13.95
N GLY A 91 21.65 -0.27 15.18
CA GLY A 91 21.49 0.60 16.35
C GLY A 91 20.56 0.04 17.41
N THR A 92 20.01 0.93 18.20
CA THR A 92 19.12 0.61 19.31
C THR A 92 17.69 0.35 18.86
N LEU A 93 16.85 -0.18 19.75
CA LEU A 93 15.41 -0.28 19.51
C LEU A 93 14.79 1.11 19.24
N ARG A 94 15.19 2.12 20.02
CA ARG A 94 14.75 3.51 19.81
C ARG A 94 15.05 3.98 18.40
N ASP A 95 16.25 3.69 17.88
CA ASP A 95 16.65 4.08 16.52
C ASP A 95 15.74 3.51 15.44
N GLN A 96 15.16 2.32 15.64
CA GLN A 96 14.23 1.72 14.68
C GLN A 96 12.94 2.55 14.50
N ILE A 97 12.55 3.28 15.54
CA ILE A 97 11.31 4.07 15.51
C ILE A 97 11.58 5.49 15.05
N ILE A 98 12.70 6.07 15.46
CA ILE A 98 13.02 7.48 15.16
C ILE A 98 13.81 7.68 13.86
N TYR A 99 14.34 6.60 13.26
CA TYR A 99 15.13 6.70 12.03
C TYR A 99 14.44 7.57 10.97
N PRO A 100 15.15 8.50 10.28
CA PRO A 100 16.58 8.75 10.31
C PRO A 100 17.06 9.71 11.42
N ASP A 101 16.20 10.15 12.33
CA ASP A 101 16.59 10.96 13.48
C ASP A 101 17.51 10.17 14.42
N CYS A 102 18.34 10.88 15.17
CA CYS A 102 19.09 10.35 16.30
C CYS A 102 18.41 10.73 17.63
N ALA A 103 18.94 10.23 18.75
CA ALA A 103 18.38 10.52 20.08
C ALA A 103 18.42 12.02 20.43
N GLU A 104 19.42 12.73 19.96
CA GLU A 104 19.55 14.18 20.13
C GLU A 104 18.48 14.95 19.37
N ASP A 105 18.15 14.52 18.13
CA ASP A 105 17.07 15.12 17.34
C ASP A 105 15.71 14.90 18.01
N MET A 106 15.48 13.70 18.53
CA MET A 106 14.29 13.35 19.28
C MET A 106 14.13 14.24 20.52
N ALA A 107 15.21 14.42 21.29
CA ALA A 107 15.22 15.29 22.46
C ALA A 107 14.96 16.75 22.10
N ALA A 108 15.55 17.24 21.00
CA ALA A 108 15.30 18.58 20.49
C ALA A 108 13.85 18.82 20.08
N LYS A 109 13.13 17.79 19.63
CA LYS A 109 11.70 17.80 19.33
C LYS A 109 10.80 17.71 20.58
N GLY A 110 11.39 17.54 21.77
CA GLY A 110 10.66 17.37 23.02
C GLY A 110 9.92 16.04 23.14
N ILE A 111 10.35 15.02 22.39
CA ILE A 111 9.75 13.68 22.40
C ILE A 111 10.52 12.80 23.39
N SER A 112 9.81 12.13 24.29
CA SER A 112 10.35 11.22 25.29
C SER A 112 10.19 9.76 24.90
N ASP A 113 10.86 8.86 25.64
CA ASP A 113 10.69 7.42 25.49
C ASP A 113 9.24 6.99 25.81
N ASP A 114 8.56 7.67 26.73
CA ASP A 114 7.15 7.44 27.03
C ASP A 114 6.25 7.78 25.82
N ASP A 115 6.59 8.82 25.08
CA ASP A 115 5.89 9.17 23.84
C ASP A 115 6.07 8.08 22.79
N LEU A 116 7.28 7.53 22.64
CA LEU A 116 7.54 6.40 21.74
C LEU A 116 6.77 5.15 22.17
N LYS A 117 6.65 4.89 23.47
CA LYS A 117 5.87 3.77 23.98
C LYS A 117 4.39 3.87 23.60
N LYS A 118 3.82 5.06 23.64
CA LYS A 118 2.46 5.31 23.15
C LYS A 118 2.28 4.96 21.68
N LEU A 119 3.28 5.25 20.84
CA LEU A 119 3.27 4.85 19.43
C LEU A 119 3.32 3.34 19.26
N LEU A 120 4.12 2.65 20.06
CA LEU A 120 4.15 1.18 20.06
C LEU A 120 2.83 0.57 20.56
N ASP A 121 2.17 1.18 21.53
CA ASP A 121 0.86 0.74 22.02
C ASP A 121 -0.22 0.80 20.91
N VAL A 122 -0.19 1.82 20.06
CA VAL A 122 -1.12 1.93 18.92
C VAL A 122 -1.01 0.71 18.00
N VAL A 123 0.19 0.21 17.77
CA VAL A 123 0.46 -0.95 16.90
C VAL A 123 0.57 -2.28 17.68
N GLU A 124 0.15 -2.29 18.95
CA GLU A 124 0.20 -3.45 19.84
C GLU A 124 1.60 -4.05 20.05
N LEU A 125 2.62 -3.19 20.11
CA LEU A 125 4.00 -3.55 20.45
C LEU A 125 4.44 -3.00 21.81
N GLY A 126 3.52 -2.66 22.69
CA GLY A 126 3.82 -2.08 24.00
C GLY A 126 4.77 -2.92 24.87
N GLY A 127 4.72 -4.25 24.75
CA GLY A 127 5.63 -5.17 25.44
C GLY A 127 6.99 -5.39 24.79
N MET A 128 7.25 -4.78 23.63
CA MET A 128 8.48 -4.99 22.87
C MET A 128 9.71 -4.46 23.61
N VAL A 129 9.58 -3.32 24.28
CA VAL A 129 10.70 -2.68 25.00
C VAL A 129 11.26 -3.61 26.07
N GLU A 130 10.40 -4.19 26.88
CA GLU A 130 10.79 -5.14 27.93
C GLU A 130 11.30 -6.45 27.33
N ARG A 131 10.64 -6.95 26.28
CA ARG A 131 11.02 -8.19 25.61
C ARG A 131 12.45 -8.11 25.02
N GLU A 132 12.81 -6.98 24.46
CA GLU A 132 14.13 -6.80 23.81
C GLU A 132 15.23 -6.27 24.76
N GLY A 133 14.89 -5.95 26.00
CA GLY A 133 15.84 -5.51 27.01
C GLY A 133 16.00 -4.00 27.16
N GLY A 134 15.04 -3.21 26.72
CA GLY A 134 14.98 -1.77 26.86
C GLY A 134 15.19 -1.00 25.56
N TRP A 135 15.02 0.31 25.64
CA TRP A 135 15.17 1.22 24.50
C TRP A 135 16.58 1.26 23.92
N ASP A 136 17.58 1.05 24.73
CA ASP A 136 19.00 1.08 24.33
C ASP A 136 19.54 -0.29 23.92
N ALA A 137 18.69 -1.33 23.90
CA ALA A 137 19.07 -2.65 23.42
C ALA A 137 19.49 -2.60 21.95
N VAL A 138 20.59 -3.26 21.65
CA VAL A 138 21.12 -3.42 20.29
C VAL A 138 21.00 -4.89 19.88
N ARG A 139 20.38 -5.13 18.74
CA ARG A 139 20.17 -6.46 18.17
C ARG A 139 20.43 -6.42 16.66
N GLU A 140 20.60 -7.59 16.04
CA GLU A 140 20.40 -7.72 14.60
C GLU A 140 18.88 -7.75 14.34
N TRP A 141 18.30 -6.56 14.19
CA TRP A 141 16.85 -6.37 14.15
C TRP A 141 16.16 -7.09 13.00
N ARG A 142 16.87 -7.31 11.89
CA ARG A 142 16.34 -8.05 10.75
C ARG A 142 16.01 -9.49 11.10
N ASP A 143 16.80 -10.08 12.01
CA ASP A 143 16.64 -11.47 12.44
C ASP A 143 15.83 -11.60 13.73
N ALA A 144 15.90 -10.59 14.60
CA ALA A 144 15.22 -10.58 15.89
C ALA A 144 13.70 -10.35 15.79
N LEU A 145 13.24 -9.68 14.75
CA LEU A 145 11.84 -9.27 14.59
C LEU A 145 11.11 -10.13 13.55
N SER A 146 9.85 -10.49 13.84
CA SER A 146 8.95 -11.11 12.86
C SER A 146 8.57 -10.14 11.74
N GLY A 147 8.02 -10.66 10.64
CA GLY A 147 7.51 -9.82 9.54
C GLY A 147 6.43 -8.83 10.00
N GLY A 148 5.52 -9.27 10.87
CA GLY A 148 4.51 -8.40 11.45
C GLY A 148 5.09 -7.34 12.38
N ASP A 149 6.08 -7.68 13.20
CA ASP A 149 6.79 -6.71 14.06
C ASP A 149 7.49 -5.63 13.23
N LYS A 150 8.14 -6.02 12.14
CA LYS A 150 8.82 -5.08 11.23
C LYS A 150 7.83 -4.09 10.60
N GLN A 151 6.68 -4.58 10.14
CA GLN A 151 5.65 -3.72 9.56
C GLN A 151 5.04 -2.79 10.61
N ARG A 152 4.81 -3.26 11.82
CA ARG A 152 4.32 -2.43 12.93
C ARG A 152 5.33 -1.36 13.34
N ILE A 153 6.61 -1.68 13.39
CA ILE A 153 7.68 -0.69 13.63
C ILE A 153 7.72 0.37 12.53
N ALA A 154 7.58 -0.02 11.28
CA ALA A 154 7.52 0.95 10.18
C ALA A 154 6.35 1.93 10.32
N MET A 155 5.18 1.46 10.80
CA MET A 155 4.04 2.33 11.08
C MET A 155 4.28 3.21 12.30
N ALA A 156 4.89 2.71 13.37
CA ALA A 156 5.28 3.53 14.51
C ALA A 156 6.26 4.64 14.10
N ARG A 157 7.20 4.34 13.22
CA ARG A 157 8.11 5.33 12.60
C ARG A 157 7.35 6.39 11.83
N LEU A 158 6.36 6.01 11.04
CA LEU A 158 5.48 6.95 10.34
C LEU A 158 4.77 7.89 11.33
N PHE A 159 4.26 7.37 12.43
CA PHE A 159 3.58 8.14 13.46
C PHE A 159 4.53 9.10 14.19
N TYR A 160 5.78 8.70 14.34
CA TYR A 160 6.81 9.58 14.89
C TYR A 160 7.09 10.80 14.00
N HIS A 161 7.31 10.56 12.70
CA HIS A 161 7.66 11.63 11.74
C HIS A 161 6.46 12.46 11.29
N LYS A 162 5.26 11.93 11.30
CA LYS A 162 4.02 12.60 10.89
C LYS A 162 4.16 13.33 9.54
N PRO A 163 4.56 12.65 8.45
CA PRO A 163 4.69 13.28 7.15
C PRO A 163 3.31 13.73 6.65
N LYS A 164 3.28 14.67 5.72
CA LYS A 164 2.04 15.10 5.08
C LYS A 164 1.44 14.00 4.21
N TYR A 165 2.29 13.27 3.49
CA TYR A 165 1.93 12.14 2.64
C TYR A 165 2.74 10.90 2.95
N ALA A 166 2.12 9.74 2.83
CA ALA A 166 2.78 8.46 2.96
C ALA A 166 2.36 7.52 1.83
N ILE A 167 3.33 6.84 1.22
CA ILE A 167 3.08 5.72 0.34
C ILE A 167 3.24 4.45 1.14
N LEU A 168 2.20 3.63 1.16
CA LEU A 168 2.14 2.37 1.89
C LEU A 168 2.06 1.23 0.87
N ASP A 169 3.19 0.56 0.63
CA ASP A 169 3.30 -0.49 -0.37
C ASP A 169 3.23 -1.87 0.29
N GLU A 170 2.03 -2.45 0.33
CA GLU A 170 1.75 -3.76 0.96
C GLU A 170 2.26 -3.86 2.41
N CYS A 171 2.33 -2.75 3.13
CA CYS A 171 3.01 -2.66 4.41
C CYS A 171 2.20 -3.19 5.61
N THR A 172 0.98 -3.67 5.41
CA THR A 172 0.13 -4.30 6.43
C THR A 172 -0.17 -5.77 6.15
N SER A 173 0.54 -6.37 5.20
CA SER A 173 0.29 -7.75 4.75
C SER A 173 0.52 -8.83 5.82
N ALA A 174 1.34 -8.55 6.82
CA ALA A 174 1.70 -9.46 7.91
C ALA A 174 1.05 -9.12 9.26
N VAL A 175 0.07 -8.22 9.29
CA VAL A 175 -0.65 -7.84 10.50
C VAL A 175 -2.12 -8.25 10.43
N THR A 176 -2.76 -8.37 11.60
CA THR A 176 -4.19 -8.69 11.69
C THR A 176 -5.06 -7.51 11.26
N LEU A 177 -6.33 -7.78 10.92
CA LEU A 177 -7.28 -6.76 10.51
C LEU A 177 -7.52 -5.69 11.60
N ASP A 178 -7.50 -6.07 12.87
CA ASP A 178 -7.70 -5.14 13.98
C ASP A 178 -6.52 -4.17 14.11
N ILE A 179 -5.30 -4.67 13.98
CA ILE A 179 -4.09 -3.83 14.00
C ILE A 179 -4.06 -2.93 12.77
N GLU A 180 -4.36 -3.46 11.60
CA GLU A 180 -4.46 -2.69 10.35
C GLU A 180 -5.45 -1.52 10.49
N LYS A 181 -6.64 -1.79 11.05
CA LYS A 181 -7.63 -0.75 11.34
C LYS A 181 -7.06 0.35 12.23
N ARG A 182 -6.44 -0.01 13.34
CA ARG A 182 -5.82 0.96 14.27
C ARG A 182 -4.74 1.80 13.60
N MET A 183 -3.90 1.18 12.76
CA MET A 183 -2.86 1.88 12.01
C MET A 183 -3.44 2.96 11.08
N TYR A 184 -4.45 2.59 10.26
CA TYR A 184 -5.08 3.52 9.33
C TYR A 184 -5.86 4.63 10.02
N GLU A 185 -6.61 4.31 11.07
CA GLU A 185 -7.34 5.29 11.87
C GLU A 185 -6.40 6.28 12.55
N HIS A 186 -5.30 5.79 13.12
CA HIS A 186 -4.32 6.65 13.79
C HIS A 186 -3.57 7.56 12.79
N ALA A 187 -3.13 7.04 11.65
CA ALA A 187 -2.50 7.82 10.60
C ALA A 187 -3.44 8.93 10.08
N THR A 188 -4.71 8.61 9.90
CA THR A 188 -5.74 9.58 9.50
C THR A 188 -5.92 10.66 10.57
N ALA A 189 -5.99 10.29 11.84
CA ALA A 189 -6.10 11.23 12.96
C ALA A 189 -4.89 12.17 13.07
N LEU A 190 -3.71 11.72 12.67
CA LEU A 190 -2.49 12.55 12.59
C LEU A 190 -2.44 13.49 11.38
N GLY A 191 -3.41 13.41 10.49
CA GLY A 191 -3.45 14.22 9.27
C GLY A 191 -2.53 13.73 8.15
N VAL A 192 -2.06 12.49 8.21
CA VAL A 192 -1.27 11.87 7.13
C VAL A 192 -2.19 11.42 6.02
N THR A 193 -1.95 11.88 4.81
CA THR A 193 -2.68 11.43 3.61
C THR A 193 -1.96 10.24 3.00
N MET A 194 -2.66 9.13 2.83
CA MET A 194 -2.07 7.86 2.44
C MET A 194 -2.36 7.51 0.98
N MET A 195 -1.34 7.05 0.29
CA MET A 195 -1.41 6.37 -1.00
C MET A 195 -1.07 4.90 -0.75
N THR A 196 -2.06 4.03 -0.80
CA THR A 196 -1.89 2.61 -0.46
C THR A 196 -1.86 1.76 -1.71
N VAL A 197 -0.83 0.92 -1.85
CA VAL A 197 -0.83 -0.20 -2.80
C VAL A 197 -1.17 -1.47 -2.04
N SER A 198 -2.29 -2.07 -2.36
CA SER A 198 -2.69 -3.35 -1.76
C SER A 198 -3.76 -4.04 -2.59
N HIS A 199 -3.78 -5.38 -2.50
CA HIS A 199 -4.84 -6.23 -3.02
C HIS A 199 -5.88 -6.62 -1.95
N ARG A 200 -5.71 -6.16 -0.71
CA ARG A 200 -6.59 -6.53 0.42
C ARG A 200 -7.89 -5.74 0.39
N PRO A 201 -9.06 -6.41 0.25
CA PRO A 201 -10.36 -5.74 0.26
C PRO A 201 -10.67 -5.01 1.57
N SER A 202 -10.11 -5.47 2.70
CA SER A 202 -10.27 -4.84 4.02
C SER A 202 -9.81 -3.38 4.07
N LEU A 203 -8.91 -2.99 3.17
CA LEU A 203 -8.38 -1.63 3.09
C LEU A 203 -9.27 -0.66 2.31
N TRP A 204 -10.21 -1.14 1.52
CA TRP A 204 -11.02 -0.28 0.66
C TRP A 204 -11.80 0.77 1.46
N LYS A 205 -12.31 0.41 2.62
CA LYS A 205 -13.09 1.30 3.49
C LYS A 205 -12.32 2.50 4.04
N TYR A 206 -10.98 2.46 4.02
CA TYR A 206 -10.14 3.57 4.50
C TYR A 206 -9.79 4.57 3.42
N HIS A 207 -10.16 4.32 2.18
CA HIS A 207 -9.80 5.12 1.01
C HIS A 207 -11.02 5.72 0.36
N SER A 208 -10.88 6.94 -0.16
CA SER A 208 -11.96 7.67 -0.85
C SER A 208 -11.79 7.69 -2.37
N MET A 209 -10.59 7.42 -2.86
CA MET A 209 -10.26 7.41 -4.29
C MET A 209 -9.55 6.13 -4.66
N VAL A 210 -9.69 5.70 -5.90
CA VAL A 210 -8.97 4.54 -6.45
C VAL A 210 -8.33 4.89 -7.79
N LEU A 211 -7.07 4.50 -7.93
CA LEU A 211 -6.32 4.48 -9.19
C LEU A 211 -6.13 3.01 -9.58
N GLN A 212 -6.83 2.58 -10.61
CA GLN A 212 -6.81 1.20 -11.06
C GLN A 212 -6.16 1.06 -12.42
N TYR A 213 -5.07 0.32 -12.49
CA TYR A 213 -4.41 -0.06 -13.73
C TYR A 213 -5.09 -1.27 -14.36
N ASP A 214 -5.18 -1.29 -15.70
CA ASP A 214 -5.72 -2.43 -16.45
C ASP A 214 -4.66 -3.46 -16.86
N GLY A 215 -3.37 -3.14 -16.70
CA GLY A 215 -2.25 -3.97 -17.11
C GLY A 215 -1.89 -3.89 -18.60
N MET A 216 -2.62 -3.09 -19.38
CA MET A 216 -2.43 -2.89 -20.83
C MET A 216 -2.09 -1.44 -21.19
N GLY A 217 -1.59 -0.67 -20.24
CA GLY A 217 -1.22 0.73 -20.41
C GLY A 217 -2.35 1.73 -20.15
N GLY A 218 -3.55 1.27 -19.78
CA GLY A 218 -4.68 2.08 -19.37
C GLY A 218 -4.85 2.11 -17.85
N TYR A 219 -5.66 3.06 -17.37
CA TYR A 219 -6.01 3.20 -15.97
C TYR A 219 -7.38 3.87 -15.81
N ILE A 220 -7.95 3.73 -14.63
CA ILE A 220 -9.16 4.44 -14.19
C ILE A 220 -8.82 5.15 -12.87
N PHE A 221 -9.19 6.43 -12.78
CA PHE A 221 -9.11 7.22 -11.56
C PHE A 221 -10.50 7.72 -11.20
N THR A 222 -11.05 7.29 -10.06
CA THR A 222 -12.42 7.58 -9.65
C THR A 222 -12.61 7.50 -8.14
N GLU A 223 -13.75 7.98 -7.67
CA GLU A 223 -14.15 7.78 -6.28
C GLU A 223 -14.34 6.28 -5.97
N LEU A 224 -13.96 5.90 -4.78
CA LEU A 224 -14.07 4.54 -4.28
C LEU A 224 -15.31 4.40 -3.40
N ASP A 225 -16.33 3.70 -3.92
CA ASP A 225 -17.43 3.17 -3.14
C ASP A 225 -17.04 1.76 -2.65
N ALA A 226 -16.59 1.68 -1.41
CA ALA A 226 -16.07 0.45 -0.86
C ALA A 226 -17.16 -0.64 -0.71
N GLU A 227 -18.40 -0.26 -0.36
CA GLU A 227 -19.52 -1.21 -0.20
C GLU A 227 -19.90 -1.81 -1.55
N LYS A 228 -20.09 -0.98 -2.57
CA LYS A 228 -20.40 -1.43 -3.92
C LYS A 228 -19.31 -2.31 -4.51
N ARG A 229 -18.04 -1.93 -4.27
CA ARG A 229 -16.90 -2.70 -4.76
C ARG A 229 -16.81 -4.07 -4.07
N LEU A 230 -17.07 -4.13 -2.77
CA LEU A 230 -17.09 -5.38 -2.01
C LEU A 230 -18.19 -6.31 -2.52
N ALA A 231 -19.41 -5.79 -2.71
CA ALA A 231 -20.53 -6.55 -3.25
C ALA A 231 -20.23 -7.13 -4.65
N LEU A 232 -19.63 -6.34 -5.54
CA LEU A 232 -19.20 -6.81 -6.86
C LEU A 232 -18.10 -7.88 -6.79
N GLN A 233 -17.23 -7.80 -5.82
CA GLN A 233 -16.20 -8.83 -5.63
C GLN A 233 -16.79 -10.14 -5.11
N GLU A 234 -17.73 -10.07 -4.18
CA GLU A 234 -18.46 -11.25 -3.67
C GLU A 234 -19.22 -11.93 -4.80
N GLU A 235 -19.95 -11.17 -5.61
CA GLU A 235 -20.65 -11.68 -6.79
C GLU A 235 -19.68 -12.33 -7.79
N LYS A 236 -18.55 -11.70 -8.06
CA LYS A 236 -17.52 -12.27 -8.93
C LYS A 236 -17.00 -13.61 -8.40
N GLN A 237 -16.70 -13.70 -7.11
CA GLN A 237 -16.21 -14.94 -6.49
C GLN A 237 -17.27 -16.04 -6.55
N GLU A 238 -18.54 -15.71 -6.31
CA GLU A 238 -19.65 -16.67 -6.45
C GLU A 238 -19.76 -17.20 -7.88
N LEU A 239 -19.69 -16.31 -8.87
CA LEU A 239 -19.72 -16.68 -10.29
C LEU A 239 -18.50 -17.55 -10.68
N GLU A 240 -17.31 -17.23 -10.19
CA GLU A 240 -16.10 -18.04 -10.43
C GLU A 240 -16.24 -19.45 -9.81
N GLN A 241 -16.80 -19.56 -8.61
CA GLN A 241 -17.08 -20.86 -7.99
C GLN A 241 -18.07 -21.68 -8.82
N ARG A 242 -19.17 -21.06 -9.29
CA ARG A 242 -20.15 -21.72 -10.16
C ARG A 242 -19.52 -22.18 -11.48
N LEU A 243 -18.61 -21.39 -12.05
CA LEU A 243 -17.88 -21.77 -13.26
C LEU A 243 -17.02 -23.02 -13.07
N VAL A 244 -16.39 -23.18 -11.89
CA VAL A 244 -15.62 -24.39 -11.54
C VAL A 244 -16.53 -25.63 -11.41
N GLU A 245 -17.78 -25.46 -11.01
CA GLU A 245 -18.76 -26.56 -10.88
C GLU A 245 -19.36 -27.00 -12.23
N VAL A 246 -19.39 -26.12 -13.22
CA VAL A 246 -20.01 -26.39 -14.53
C VAL A 246 -19.48 -27.67 -15.19
N PRO A 247 -18.17 -27.94 -15.24
CA PRO A 247 -17.65 -29.19 -15.82
C PRO A 247 -18.15 -30.45 -15.10
N LYS A 248 -18.24 -30.38 -13.76
CA LYS A 248 -18.74 -31.48 -12.93
C LYS A 248 -20.23 -31.77 -13.20
N LEU A 249 -21.01 -30.68 -13.29
CA LEU A 249 -22.43 -30.77 -13.60
C LEU A 249 -22.68 -31.30 -15.01
N ARG A 250 -21.87 -30.90 -16.00
CA ARG A 250 -21.92 -31.44 -17.36
C ARG A 250 -21.61 -32.92 -17.40
N ALA A 251 -20.53 -33.37 -16.76
CA ALA A 251 -20.16 -34.76 -16.67
C ALA A 251 -21.29 -35.59 -16.02
N ARG A 252 -21.90 -35.09 -14.94
CA ARG A 252 -23.02 -35.76 -14.28
C ARG A 252 -24.26 -35.85 -15.18
N LEU A 253 -24.53 -34.81 -15.94
CA LEU A 253 -25.64 -34.79 -16.90
C LEU A 253 -25.43 -35.86 -18.01
N GLU A 254 -24.21 -35.97 -18.52
CA GLU A 254 -23.84 -36.98 -19.52
C GLU A 254 -23.98 -38.39 -18.99
N GLU A 255 -23.56 -38.66 -17.75
CA GLU A 255 -23.77 -39.94 -17.08
C GLU A 255 -25.27 -40.29 -17.00
N LEU A 256 -26.09 -39.33 -16.55
CA LEU A 256 -27.53 -39.54 -16.42
C LEU A 256 -28.20 -39.79 -17.78
N HIS A 257 -27.77 -39.07 -18.82
CA HIS A 257 -28.24 -39.36 -20.19
C HIS A 257 -27.80 -40.71 -20.70
N GLY A 258 -26.58 -41.16 -20.34
CA GLY A 258 -26.10 -42.51 -20.67
C GLY A 258 -26.93 -43.60 -20.01
N VAL A 259 -27.27 -43.42 -18.73
CA VAL A 259 -28.13 -44.36 -18.00
C VAL A 259 -29.55 -44.41 -18.59
N LYS A 260 -30.14 -43.27 -18.94
CA LYS A 260 -31.45 -43.23 -19.61
C LYS A 260 -31.45 -43.96 -20.94
N ARG A 261 -30.42 -43.83 -21.76
CA ARG A 261 -30.27 -44.57 -23.03
C ARG A 261 -30.17 -46.07 -22.83
N GLN A 262 -29.45 -46.53 -21.80
CA GLN A 262 -29.31 -47.96 -21.47
C GLN A 262 -30.63 -48.58 -20.94
N GLN A 263 -31.46 -47.77 -20.27
CA GLN A 263 -32.74 -48.24 -19.72
C GLN A 263 -33.92 -48.13 -20.70
N GLY A 264 -33.69 -47.73 -21.97
CA GLY A 264 -34.74 -47.70 -23.02
C GLY A 264 -35.88 -46.69 -22.79
N LEU A 265 -35.67 -45.73 -21.89
CA LEU A 265 -36.65 -44.66 -21.62
C LEU A 265 -36.43 -43.54 -22.64
N SER A 266 -37.15 -43.59 -23.75
CA SER A 266 -37.30 -42.45 -24.68
C SER A 266 -38.12 -41.37 -24.00
N VAL A 267 -37.69 -40.12 -24.21
CA VAL A 267 -38.51 -38.92 -23.92
C VAL A 267 -39.58 -38.80 -24.95
#